data_d62eb5302a741b7347932afa1d21b318
#
_entry.id   d62eb5302a741b7347932afa1d21b318
#
_cell.length_a   1.000
_cell.length_b   1.000
_cell.length_c   1.000
_cell.angle_alpha   90.00
_cell.angle_beta   90.00
_cell.angle_gamma   90.00
#
_symmetry.space_group_name_H-M   'P 1'
#
loop_
_entity.id
_entity.type
_entity.pdbx_description
1 polymer ?
#
loop_
_entity_poly.entity_id
_entity_poly.type
_entity_poly.pdbx_seq_one_letter_code
_entity_poly.pdbx_strand_id
1 'polypeptide(L)'
;MARVTDGIAELLGVLPEEIIYTSGASESNNLALKGIVQASRHVGKHIISTALEHSSVGGALSALQQQGCEVDLVDIRRDGTIDLEHLRELLRKDTVLVAICAVDSELGTVQPIQEIADILRDYPNCRLHVDATQAVGKTKLVLSGVDTMSIAPHKFYGLNGSGLLVKKKDLVIEPQIHGGGSTTPYRSGTPALGMAMSIEKALRLALENQNERIAHVAALNRLLRAELAKYPKVRFNSPENAVPHILNLSVNGVKGTAFQQELGKNDVCVSVESACSVEGTPSKAVYAVSRDRKNALSSWRISLSHLTTEAEIAEFLQIFDRCYRELAQ
;
A
#
# COMPACT_ATOMS: atom_id res chain seq x y z
N MET A 1 -18.08 -7.49 -20.61
CA MET A 1 -16.99 -6.62 -20.15
C MET A 1 -17.46 -5.16 -20.03
N ALA A 2 -17.95 -4.48 -21.09
CA ALA A 2 -18.26 -3.04 -21.04
C ALA A 2 -19.04 -2.62 -19.79
N ARG A 3 -20.24 -3.23 -19.56
CA ARG A 3 -21.07 -2.90 -18.38
C ARG A 3 -20.32 -3.02 -17.03
N VAL A 4 -19.45 -4.02 -16.89
CA VAL A 4 -18.66 -4.21 -15.66
C VAL A 4 -17.57 -3.14 -15.54
N THR A 5 -16.93 -2.80 -16.66
CA THR A 5 -15.93 -1.73 -16.70
C THR A 5 -16.56 -0.38 -16.39
N ASP A 6 -17.75 -0.10 -16.94
CA ASP A 6 -18.51 1.13 -16.65
C ASP A 6 -18.85 1.21 -15.14
N GLY A 7 -19.29 0.10 -14.53
CA GLY A 7 -19.58 0.06 -13.09
C GLY A 7 -18.34 0.29 -12.22
N ILE A 8 -17.18 -0.29 -12.57
CA ILE A 8 -15.92 -0.05 -11.87
C ILE A 8 -15.49 1.42 -12.01
N ALA A 9 -15.61 1.97 -13.23
CA ALA A 9 -15.23 3.34 -13.52
C ALA A 9 -16.08 4.34 -12.74
N GLU A 10 -17.41 4.12 -12.68
CA GLU A 10 -18.34 4.91 -11.87
C GLU A 10 -17.97 4.88 -10.38
N LEU A 11 -17.73 3.69 -9.83
CA LEU A 11 -17.33 3.52 -8.42
C LEU A 11 -16.02 4.23 -8.06
N LEU A 12 -15.07 4.28 -9.00
CA LEU A 12 -13.78 4.94 -8.81
C LEU A 12 -13.79 6.43 -9.21
N GLY A 13 -14.83 6.89 -9.92
CA GLY A 13 -14.89 8.26 -10.45
C GLY A 13 -13.87 8.51 -11.57
N VAL A 14 -13.67 7.53 -12.46
CA VAL A 14 -12.74 7.58 -13.60
C VAL A 14 -13.48 7.21 -14.90
N LEU A 15 -12.79 7.30 -16.04
CA LEU A 15 -13.37 6.88 -17.32
C LEU A 15 -13.18 5.37 -17.55
N PRO A 16 -14.10 4.69 -18.26
CA PRO A 16 -13.97 3.27 -18.57
C PRO A 16 -12.67 2.89 -19.31
N GLU A 17 -12.19 3.76 -20.21
CA GLU A 17 -10.93 3.59 -20.92
C GLU A 17 -9.67 3.77 -20.06
N GLU A 18 -9.83 4.27 -18.83
CA GLU A 18 -8.76 4.39 -17.85
C GLU A 18 -8.55 3.09 -17.04
N ILE A 19 -9.44 2.10 -17.18
CA ILE A 19 -9.38 0.83 -16.45
C ILE A 19 -8.60 -0.22 -17.24
N ILE A 20 -7.53 -0.74 -16.66
CA ILE A 20 -6.74 -1.86 -17.19
C ILE A 20 -6.81 -3.02 -16.20
N TYR A 21 -7.29 -4.18 -16.66
CA TYR A 21 -7.33 -5.39 -15.86
C TYR A 21 -5.96 -6.07 -15.84
N THR A 22 -5.52 -6.49 -14.66
CA THR A 22 -4.24 -7.17 -14.41
C THR A 22 -4.44 -8.40 -13.53
N SER A 23 -3.39 -9.18 -13.31
CA SER A 23 -3.40 -10.33 -12.40
C SER A 23 -3.24 -9.96 -10.92
N GLY A 24 -3.00 -8.68 -10.62
CA GLY A 24 -2.80 -8.16 -9.27
C GLY A 24 -2.04 -6.84 -9.27
N ALA A 25 -1.92 -6.19 -8.10
CA ALA A 25 -1.19 -4.94 -7.98
C ALA A 25 0.30 -5.07 -8.40
N SER A 26 0.91 -6.25 -8.26
CA SER A 26 2.29 -6.47 -8.72
C SER A 26 2.43 -6.28 -10.22
N GLU A 27 1.50 -6.82 -11.01
CA GLU A 27 1.48 -6.57 -12.47
C GLU A 27 1.15 -5.09 -12.75
N SER A 28 0.17 -4.51 -12.04
CA SER A 28 -0.20 -3.10 -12.20
C SER A 28 0.97 -2.15 -11.92
N ASN A 29 1.71 -2.36 -10.82
CA ASN A 29 2.90 -1.58 -10.48
C ASN A 29 4.00 -1.72 -11.55
N ASN A 30 4.29 -2.95 -12.00
CA ASN A 30 5.29 -3.17 -13.05
C ASN A 30 4.89 -2.52 -14.38
N LEU A 31 3.62 -2.65 -14.78
CA LEU A 31 3.11 -2.03 -16.00
C LEU A 31 3.20 -0.50 -15.93
N ALA A 32 2.79 0.09 -14.81
CA ALA A 32 2.84 1.54 -14.61
C ALA A 32 4.30 2.06 -14.61
N LEU A 33 5.14 1.55 -13.70
CA LEU A 33 6.49 2.07 -13.51
C LEU A 33 7.35 1.89 -14.77
N LYS A 34 7.44 0.66 -15.26
CA LYS A 34 8.24 0.35 -16.45
C LYS A 34 7.66 1.01 -17.69
N GLY A 35 6.34 0.98 -17.85
CA GLY A 35 5.66 1.57 -19.00
C GLY A 35 5.83 3.09 -19.07
N ILE A 36 5.74 3.82 -17.94
CA ILE A 36 5.97 5.26 -17.88
C ILE A 36 7.43 5.59 -18.21
N VAL A 37 8.39 4.91 -17.58
CA VAL A 37 9.81 5.19 -17.77
C VAL A 37 10.23 4.92 -19.21
N GLN A 38 9.77 3.81 -19.79
CA GLN A 38 10.07 3.49 -21.19
C GLN A 38 9.48 4.47 -22.20
N ALA A 39 8.24 4.93 -21.96
CA ALA A 39 7.60 5.97 -22.77
C ALA A 39 8.29 7.33 -22.63
N SER A 40 8.85 7.62 -21.45
CA SER A 40 9.50 8.91 -21.13
C SER A 40 11.00 8.93 -21.34
N ARG A 41 11.61 7.90 -22.00
CA ARG A 41 13.06 7.75 -22.22
C ARG A 41 13.74 8.94 -22.90
N HIS A 42 12.97 9.75 -23.64
CA HIS A 42 13.43 10.95 -24.31
C HIS A 42 13.49 12.20 -23.40
N VAL A 43 12.85 12.14 -22.21
CA VAL A 43 12.83 13.20 -21.20
C VAL A 43 13.97 12.99 -20.20
N GLY A 44 14.06 11.79 -19.62
CA GLY A 44 15.03 11.48 -18.59
C GLY A 44 14.92 10.06 -18.07
N LYS A 45 15.68 9.78 -17.00
CA LYS A 45 15.75 8.47 -16.33
C LYS A 45 15.73 8.57 -14.80
N HIS A 46 15.40 9.74 -14.27
CA HIS A 46 15.35 9.93 -12.84
C HIS A 46 13.97 9.58 -12.28
N ILE A 47 13.96 8.85 -11.17
CA ILE A 47 12.76 8.33 -10.49
C ILE A 47 12.89 8.65 -9.00
N ILE A 48 11.81 9.10 -8.38
CA ILE A 48 11.72 9.31 -6.94
C ILE A 48 10.71 8.32 -6.36
N SER A 49 11.05 7.70 -5.22
CA SER A 49 10.18 6.77 -4.50
C SER A 49 10.42 6.83 -2.99
N THR A 50 9.91 5.85 -2.23
CA THR A 50 10.11 5.78 -0.79
C THR A 50 10.66 4.43 -0.32
N ALA A 51 11.15 4.40 0.93
CA ALA A 51 11.49 3.17 1.62
C ALA A 51 10.26 2.38 2.10
N LEU A 52 9.04 2.95 2.01
CA LEU A 52 7.78 2.37 2.46
C LEU A 52 7.10 1.49 1.40
N GLU A 53 7.61 1.51 0.18
CA GLU A 53 6.98 0.84 -0.95
C GLU A 53 6.95 -0.69 -0.83
N HIS A 54 5.87 -1.27 -1.31
CA HIS A 54 5.75 -2.71 -1.43
C HIS A 54 6.84 -3.28 -2.35
N SER A 55 7.25 -4.54 -2.12
CA SER A 55 8.29 -5.23 -2.89
C SER A 55 8.04 -5.24 -4.40
N SER A 56 6.78 -5.18 -4.86
CA SER A 56 6.46 -5.09 -6.29
C SER A 56 6.83 -3.75 -6.93
N VAL A 57 6.86 -2.66 -6.15
CA VAL A 57 7.39 -1.36 -6.56
C VAL A 57 8.91 -1.38 -6.46
N GLY A 58 9.47 -1.76 -5.30
CA GLY A 58 10.92 -1.83 -5.10
C GLY A 58 11.63 -2.74 -6.10
N GLY A 59 11.05 -3.91 -6.42
CA GLY A 59 11.58 -4.82 -7.43
C GLY A 59 11.54 -4.25 -8.85
N ALA A 60 10.46 -3.53 -9.21
CA ALA A 60 10.38 -2.84 -10.50
C ALA A 60 11.42 -1.71 -10.61
N LEU A 61 11.61 -0.93 -9.52
CA LEU A 61 12.63 0.13 -9.44
C LEU A 61 14.04 -0.44 -9.56
N SER A 62 14.34 -1.55 -8.87
CA SER A 62 15.64 -2.23 -8.98
C SER A 62 15.93 -2.72 -10.41
N ALA A 63 14.90 -3.23 -11.10
CA ALA A 63 15.06 -3.63 -12.51
C ALA A 63 15.30 -2.41 -13.42
N LEU A 64 14.68 -1.26 -13.15
CA LEU A 64 14.91 -0.01 -13.88
C LEU A 64 16.32 0.56 -13.60
N GLN A 65 16.81 0.46 -12.35
CA GLN A 65 18.20 0.83 -12.04
C GLN A 65 19.22 0.01 -12.81
N GLN A 66 18.99 -1.30 -12.97
CA GLN A 66 19.85 -2.16 -13.81
C GLN A 66 19.83 -1.74 -15.29
N GLN A 67 18.78 -1.03 -15.74
CA GLN A 67 18.66 -0.46 -17.08
C GLN A 67 19.20 0.98 -17.18
N GLY A 68 19.87 1.47 -16.13
CA GLY A 68 20.51 2.78 -16.07
C GLY A 68 19.59 3.93 -15.67
N CYS A 69 18.50 3.65 -14.96
CA CYS A 69 17.73 4.69 -14.28
C CYS A 69 18.37 5.06 -12.94
N GLU A 70 18.25 6.31 -12.55
CA GLU A 70 18.58 6.80 -11.22
C GLU A 70 17.33 6.77 -10.34
N VAL A 71 17.45 6.22 -9.13
CA VAL A 71 16.35 6.15 -8.18
C VAL A 71 16.75 6.78 -6.87
N ASP A 72 16.10 7.87 -6.52
CA ASP A 72 16.26 8.55 -5.23
C ASP A 72 15.08 8.22 -4.31
N LEU A 73 15.37 8.09 -3.01
CA LEU A 73 14.35 7.86 -2.00
C LEU A 73 14.12 9.13 -1.19
N VAL A 74 12.87 9.61 -1.20
CA VAL A 74 12.49 10.74 -0.36
C VAL A 74 12.47 10.32 1.12
N ASP A 75 12.94 11.20 1.99
CA ASP A 75 12.97 10.97 3.43
C ASP A 75 11.56 10.82 4.02
N ILE A 76 11.50 10.01 5.07
CA ILE A 76 10.27 9.75 5.83
C ILE A 76 10.36 10.46 7.17
N ARG A 77 9.33 11.24 7.49
CA ARG A 77 9.17 11.94 8.77
C ARG A 77 8.83 10.94 9.89
N ARG A 78 8.92 11.38 11.13
CA ARG A 78 8.62 10.56 12.31
C ARG A 78 7.17 10.07 12.38
N ASP A 79 6.24 10.80 11.76
CA ASP A 79 4.84 10.41 11.63
C ASP A 79 4.56 9.45 10.46
N GLY A 80 5.62 9.01 9.77
CA GLY A 80 5.56 8.07 8.65
C GLY A 80 5.15 8.72 7.32
N THR A 81 4.91 10.03 7.27
CA THR A 81 4.67 10.73 6.00
C THR A 81 5.99 11.06 5.29
N ILE A 82 5.93 11.22 3.98
CA ILE A 82 7.10 11.70 3.23
C ILE A 82 7.43 13.15 3.60
N ASP A 83 8.71 13.53 3.50
CA ASP A 83 9.15 14.91 3.61
C ASP A 83 8.93 15.63 2.28
N LEU A 84 7.95 16.53 2.23
CA LEU A 84 7.60 17.27 1.02
C LEU A 84 8.69 18.28 0.61
N GLU A 85 9.47 18.81 1.55
CA GLU A 85 10.59 19.69 1.20
C GLU A 85 11.71 18.89 0.54
N HIS A 86 12.07 17.74 1.12
CA HIS A 86 13.06 16.85 0.50
C HIS A 86 12.58 16.35 -0.88
N LEU A 87 11.26 16.11 -1.06
CA LEU A 87 10.72 15.82 -2.39
C LEU A 87 11.01 16.96 -3.39
N ARG A 88 10.81 18.23 -2.99
CA ARG A 88 11.12 19.39 -3.85
C ARG A 88 12.60 19.49 -4.20
N GLU A 89 13.48 19.18 -3.24
CA GLU A 89 14.94 19.16 -3.44
C GLU A 89 15.39 18.08 -4.43
N LEU A 90 14.74 16.91 -4.41
CA LEU A 90 15.06 15.80 -5.29
C LEU A 90 14.53 15.99 -6.73
N LEU A 91 13.44 16.77 -6.90
CA LEU A 91 12.80 16.96 -8.21
C LEU A 91 13.72 17.72 -9.18
N ARG A 92 13.93 17.11 -10.37
CA ARG A 92 14.80 17.61 -11.44
C ARG A 92 14.02 17.71 -12.76
N LYS A 93 14.55 18.39 -13.75
CA LYS A 93 13.94 18.48 -15.09
C LYS A 93 13.85 17.12 -15.82
N ASP A 94 14.75 16.20 -15.49
CA ASP A 94 14.79 14.85 -16.03
C ASP A 94 14.12 13.81 -15.12
N THR A 95 13.43 14.23 -14.05
CA THR A 95 12.57 13.35 -13.25
C THR A 95 11.33 12.99 -14.08
N VAL A 96 11.14 11.69 -14.31
CA VAL A 96 10.02 11.16 -15.13
C VAL A 96 8.95 10.47 -14.33
N LEU A 97 9.23 10.08 -13.08
CA LEU A 97 8.32 9.32 -12.25
C LEU A 97 8.52 9.63 -10.76
N VAL A 98 7.42 9.84 -10.06
CA VAL A 98 7.31 9.73 -8.60
C VAL A 98 6.38 8.57 -8.31
N ALA A 99 6.83 7.59 -7.51
CA ALA A 99 6.07 6.38 -7.17
C ALA A 99 5.91 6.26 -5.66
N ILE A 100 4.68 6.40 -5.16
CA ILE A 100 4.35 6.49 -3.73
C ILE A 100 3.15 5.59 -3.41
N CYS A 101 3.20 4.82 -2.32
CA CYS A 101 2.01 4.13 -1.80
C CYS A 101 1.06 5.15 -1.14
N ALA A 102 -0.26 5.01 -1.37
CA ALA A 102 -1.23 5.89 -0.72
C ALA A 102 -1.33 5.62 0.79
N VAL A 103 -1.18 4.35 1.18
CA VAL A 103 -1.17 3.90 2.57
C VAL A 103 -0.07 2.85 2.73
N ASP A 104 0.83 3.09 3.67
CA ASP A 104 1.87 2.11 4.00
C ASP A 104 1.27 0.81 4.56
N SER A 105 1.77 -0.32 4.11
CA SER A 105 1.20 -1.62 4.43
C SER A 105 1.57 -2.15 5.82
N GLU A 106 2.59 -1.58 6.47
CA GLU A 106 3.07 -2.02 7.78
C GLU A 106 2.65 -1.07 8.89
N LEU A 107 2.80 0.25 8.68
CA LEU A 107 2.47 1.28 9.68
C LEU A 107 1.03 1.81 9.55
N GLY A 108 0.44 1.68 8.35
CA GLY A 108 -0.87 2.23 8.05
C GLY A 108 -0.87 3.74 7.78
N THR A 109 0.30 4.37 7.67
CA THR A 109 0.42 5.81 7.43
C THR A 109 -0.20 6.20 6.10
N VAL A 110 -1.05 7.22 6.10
CA VAL A 110 -1.63 7.81 4.90
C VAL A 110 -0.68 8.87 4.34
N GLN A 111 -0.30 8.73 3.07
CA GLN A 111 0.60 9.67 2.41
C GLN A 111 -0.15 10.89 1.86
N PRO A 112 0.47 12.08 1.85
CA PRO A 112 -0.13 13.32 1.39
C PRO A 112 -0.18 13.41 -0.16
N ILE A 113 -0.95 12.51 -0.79
CA ILE A 113 -0.97 12.35 -2.26
C ILE A 113 -1.40 13.63 -2.98
N GLN A 114 -2.35 14.41 -2.41
CA GLN A 114 -2.80 15.66 -3.05
C GLN A 114 -1.68 16.70 -3.06
N GLU A 115 -0.97 16.85 -1.95
CA GLU A 115 0.15 17.80 -1.83
C GLU A 115 1.30 17.41 -2.76
N ILE A 116 1.58 16.09 -2.91
CA ILE A 116 2.54 15.59 -3.89
C ILE A 116 2.10 15.93 -5.30
N ALA A 117 0.84 15.67 -5.65
CA ALA A 117 0.28 16.00 -6.97
C ALA A 117 0.34 17.51 -7.25
N ASP A 118 0.10 18.36 -6.24
CA ASP A 118 0.19 19.79 -6.36
C ASP A 118 1.63 20.28 -6.63
N ILE A 119 2.62 19.69 -5.99
CA ILE A 119 4.05 19.96 -6.26
C ILE A 119 4.41 19.57 -7.69
N LEU A 120 3.92 18.42 -8.16
CA LEU A 120 4.26 17.91 -9.50
C LEU A 120 3.63 18.71 -10.65
N ARG A 121 2.71 19.64 -10.40
CA ARG A 121 2.18 20.55 -11.45
C ARG A 121 3.27 21.40 -12.10
N ASP A 122 4.33 21.72 -11.37
CA ASP A 122 5.48 22.47 -11.88
C ASP A 122 6.44 21.58 -12.70
N TYR A 123 6.20 20.27 -12.74
CA TYR A 123 7.02 19.27 -13.42
C TYR A 123 6.19 18.47 -14.45
N PRO A 124 5.78 19.08 -15.58
CA PRO A 124 4.79 18.49 -16.49
C PRO A 124 5.23 17.17 -17.16
N ASN A 125 6.51 16.87 -17.13
CA ASN A 125 7.05 15.61 -17.67
C ASN A 125 7.17 14.51 -16.61
N CYS A 126 7.00 14.81 -15.32
CA CYS A 126 7.02 13.87 -14.23
C CYS A 126 5.63 13.29 -14.02
N ARG A 127 5.53 11.96 -13.92
CA ARG A 127 4.27 11.25 -13.69
C ARG A 127 4.17 10.79 -12.25
N LEU A 128 2.96 10.80 -11.71
CA LEU A 128 2.67 10.30 -10.37
C LEU A 128 2.00 8.93 -10.45
N HIS A 129 2.70 7.92 -9.97
CA HIS A 129 2.14 6.58 -9.71
C HIS A 129 1.81 6.42 -8.23
N VAL A 130 0.59 5.93 -7.95
CA VAL A 130 0.13 5.67 -6.59
C VAL A 130 -0.23 4.20 -6.42
N ASP A 131 0.45 3.49 -5.51
CA ASP A 131 -0.04 2.16 -5.07
C ASP A 131 -1.13 2.36 -4.01
N ALA A 132 -2.40 2.18 -4.43
CA ALA A 132 -3.57 2.33 -3.56
C ALA A 132 -4.05 1.01 -2.95
N THR A 133 -3.24 -0.05 -3.00
CA THR A 133 -3.60 -1.41 -2.54
C THR A 133 -4.13 -1.41 -1.11
N GLN A 134 -3.58 -0.62 -0.22
CA GLN A 134 -4.04 -0.52 1.18
C GLN A 134 -5.02 0.63 1.45
N ALA A 135 -5.36 1.43 0.43
CA ALA A 135 -6.21 2.62 0.60
C ALA A 135 -7.70 2.32 0.33
N VAL A 136 -8.00 1.47 -0.67
CA VAL A 136 -9.40 1.18 -1.08
C VAL A 136 -10.23 0.67 0.08
N GLY A 137 -11.36 1.32 0.32
CA GLY A 137 -12.30 1.00 1.42
C GLY A 137 -11.84 1.41 2.82
N LYS A 138 -10.58 1.91 2.99
CA LYS A 138 -10.01 2.28 4.29
C LYS A 138 -9.76 3.78 4.46
N THR A 139 -9.61 4.49 3.34
CA THR A 139 -9.50 5.95 3.31
C THR A 139 -10.04 6.49 1.99
N LYS A 140 -10.19 7.81 1.89
CA LYS A 140 -10.59 8.46 0.64
C LYS A 140 -9.47 8.35 -0.39
N LEU A 141 -9.81 7.90 -1.59
CA LEU A 141 -8.87 7.89 -2.71
C LEU A 141 -8.70 9.30 -3.29
N VAL A 142 -7.46 9.68 -3.54
CA VAL A 142 -7.09 10.91 -4.26
C VAL A 142 -6.75 10.54 -5.70
N LEU A 143 -7.50 11.08 -6.67
CA LEU A 143 -7.31 10.83 -8.10
C LEU A 143 -6.84 12.08 -8.85
N SER A 144 -7.05 13.27 -8.27
CA SER A 144 -6.64 14.53 -8.86
C SER A 144 -5.11 14.61 -8.94
N GLY A 145 -4.57 14.81 -10.14
CA GLY A 145 -3.13 14.87 -10.38
C GLY A 145 -2.39 13.53 -10.33
N VAL A 146 -3.09 12.40 -10.12
CA VAL A 146 -2.50 11.05 -10.17
C VAL A 146 -2.59 10.53 -11.61
N ASP A 147 -1.46 10.12 -12.18
CA ASP A 147 -1.38 9.61 -13.56
C ASP A 147 -1.74 8.12 -13.64
N THR A 148 -1.29 7.33 -12.65
CA THR A 148 -1.61 5.89 -12.55
C THR A 148 -1.84 5.48 -11.11
N MET A 149 -2.78 4.52 -10.90
CA MET A 149 -3.09 3.98 -9.58
C MET A 149 -3.28 2.48 -9.63
N SER A 150 -2.54 1.74 -8.79
CA SER A 150 -2.66 0.29 -8.66
C SER A 150 -3.62 -0.11 -7.56
N ILE A 151 -4.45 -1.13 -7.82
CA ILE A 151 -5.47 -1.65 -6.89
C ILE A 151 -5.41 -3.17 -6.85
N ALA A 152 -5.42 -3.75 -5.63
CA ALA A 152 -5.50 -5.19 -5.41
C ALA A 152 -6.81 -5.59 -4.71
N PRO A 153 -7.78 -6.18 -5.41
CA PRO A 153 -9.10 -6.50 -4.86
C PRO A 153 -9.09 -7.41 -3.63
N HIS A 154 -8.12 -8.32 -3.51
CA HIS A 154 -7.99 -9.21 -2.34
C HIS A 154 -7.69 -8.48 -1.02
N LYS A 155 -7.35 -7.19 -1.05
CA LYS A 155 -7.17 -6.35 0.15
C LYS A 155 -8.47 -5.73 0.67
N PHE A 156 -9.56 -5.90 -0.09
CA PHE A 156 -10.93 -5.53 0.28
C PHE A 156 -11.94 -6.63 -0.10
N TYR A 157 -11.57 -7.89 0.17
CA TYR A 157 -12.39 -9.11 0.05
C TYR A 157 -12.77 -9.53 -1.37
N GLY A 158 -12.09 -9.02 -2.41
CA GLY A 158 -12.16 -9.56 -3.76
C GLY A 158 -11.33 -10.82 -3.93
N LEU A 159 -11.45 -11.47 -5.07
CA LEU A 159 -10.73 -12.69 -5.40
C LEU A 159 -9.24 -12.42 -5.67
N ASN A 160 -8.39 -13.36 -5.24
CA ASN A 160 -6.98 -13.39 -5.61
C ASN A 160 -6.81 -13.61 -7.12
N GLY A 161 -5.64 -13.24 -7.66
CA GLY A 161 -5.33 -13.42 -9.08
C GLY A 161 -5.98 -12.36 -9.98
N SER A 162 -6.42 -11.25 -9.40
CA SER A 162 -6.96 -10.10 -10.12
C SER A 162 -6.43 -8.79 -9.57
N GLY A 163 -6.35 -7.77 -10.42
CA GLY A 163 -5.94 -6.41 -10.09
C GLY A 163 -6.47 -5.40 -11.09
N LEU A 164 -6.33 -4.14 -10.75
CA LEU A 164 -6.61 -3.02 -11.63
C LEU A 164 -5.41 -2.07 -11.66
N LEU A 165 -5.15 -1.53 -12.84
CA LEU A 165 -4.40 -0.30 -13.02
C LEU A 165 -5.37 0.76 -13.57
N VAL A 166 -5.60 1.81 -12.81
CA VAL A 166 -6.19 3.04 -13.33
C VAL A 166 -5.06 3.82 -14.00
N LYS A 167 -5.26 4.20 -15.25
CA LYS A 167 -4.29 4.95 -16.06
C LYS A 167 -5.02 6.12 -16.73
N LYS A 168 -4.59 7.34 -16.45
CA LYS A 168 -5.19 8.53 -17.06
C LYS A 168 -5.25 8.41 -18.57
N LYS A 169 -6.40 8.79 -19.17
CA LYS A 169 -6.70 8.65 -20.59
C LYS A 169 -5.56 9.15 -21.48
N ASP A 170 -5.05 10.35 -21.21
CA ASP A 170 -4.06 11.03 -22.03
C ASP A 170 -2.62 10.59 -21.76
N LEU A 171 -2.41 9.73 -20.76
CA LEU A 171 -1.09 9.16 -20.48
C LEU A 171 -0.76 8.03 -21.46
N VAL A 172 0.39 8.09 -22.08
CA VAL A 172 0.95 6.98 -22.86
C VAL A 172 1.95 6.21 -22.01
N ILE A 173 1.80 4.88 -21.96
CA ILE A 173 2.75 3.98 -21.33
C ILE A 173 3.14 2.87 -22.32
N GLU A 174 4.34 2.32 -22.20
CA GLU A 174 4.74 1.16 -23.00
C GLU A 174 4.15 -0.13 -22.40
N PRO A 175 3.49 -0.98 -23.20
CA PRO A 175 2.98 -2.27 -22.72
C PRO A 175 4.12 -3.19 -22.27
N GLN A 176 3.87 -3.96 -21.21
CA GLN A 176 4.81 -4.98 -20.72
C GLN A 176 4.40 -6.40 -21.19
N ILE A 177 3.15 -6.59 -21.59
CA ILE A 177 2.63 -7.83 -22.19
C ILE A 177 2.12 -7.49 -23.57
N HIS A 178 2.87 -7.94 -24.59
CA HIS A 178 2.58 -7.66 -25.99
C HIS A 178 1.62 -8.69 -26.62
N GLY A 179 0.83 -8.28 -27.61
CA GLY A 179 -0.09 -9.12 -28.34
C GLY A 179 -1.23 -8.32 -28.97
N GLY A 180 -2.37 -8.95 -29.21
CA GLY A 180 -3.56 -8.29 -29.74
C GLY A 180 -4.20 -7.32 -28.75
N GLY A 181 -4.78 -6.23 -29.25
CA GLY A 181 -5.62 -5.32 -28.46
C GLY A 181 -6.93 -6.02 -28.10
N SER A 182 -7.14 -6.23 -26.79
CA SER A 182 -8.39 -6.81 -26.27
C SER A 182 -9.29 -5.68 -25.72
N THR A 183 -9.14 -5.34 -24.44
CA THR A 183 -9.84 -4.20 -23.82
C THR A 183 -9.00 -2.93 -23.85
N THR A 184 -7.69 -3.05 -24.08
CA THR A 184 -6.73 -1.95 -24.08
C THR A 184 -5.48 -2.33 -24.88
N PRO A 185 -4.79 -1.37 -25.53
CA PRO A 185 -3.51 -1.61 -26.16
C PRO A 185 -2.35 -1.80 -25.18
N TYR A 186 -2.54 -1.49 -23.90
CA TYR A 186 -1.49 -1.49 -22.88
C TYR A 186 -1.28 -2.84 -22.19
N ARG A 187 -2.25 -3.76 -22.31
CA ARG A 187 -2.15 -5.09 -21.71
C ARG A 187 -2.90 -6.11 -22.57
N SER A 188 -2.15 -6.94 -23.27
CA SER A 188 -2.71 -7.99 -24.13
C SER A 188 -3.26 -9.15 -23.32
N GLY A 189 -4.18 -9.89 -23.93
CA GLY A 189 -4.81 -11.10 -23.39
C GLY A 189 -6.29 -10.93 -23.14
N THR A 190 -7.04 -12.02 -23.25
CA THR A 190 -8.49 -12.04 -23.01
C THR A 190 -8.76 -11.83 -21.53
N PRO A 191 -9.53 -10.81 -21.14
CA PRO A 191 -9.86 -10.58 -19.74
C PRO A 191 -10.80 -11.64 -19.21
N ALA A 192 -10.59 -12.07 -17.97
CA ALA A 192 -11.47 -13.00 -17.27
C ALA A 192 -12.71 -12.27 -16.75
N LEU A 193 -13.86 -12.40 -17.45
CA LEU A 193 -15.09 -11.70 -17.09
C LEU A 193 -15.53 -11.97 -15.65
N GLY A 194 -15.43 -13.21 -15.17
CA GLY A 194 -15.80 -13.56 -13.79
C GLY A 194 -14.93 -12.81 -12.74
N MET A 195 -13.63 -12.63 -13.03
CA MET A 195 -12.74 -11.85 -12.17
C MET A 195 -13.10 -10.35 -12.19
N ALA A 196 -13.40 -9.80 -13.38
CA ALA A 196 -13.84 -8.41 -13.49
C ALA A 196 -15.15 -8.16 -12.72
N MET A 197 -16.11 -9.05 -12.80
CA MET A 197 -17.36 -8.99 -12.01
C MET A 197 -17.10 -9.08 -10.50
N SER A 198 -16.17 -9.95 -10.09
CA SER A 198 -15.75 -10.04 -8.68
C SER A 198 -15.13 -8.73 -8.19
N ILE A 199 -14.29 -8.07 -9.01
CA ILE A 199 -13.69 -6.76 -8.68
C ILE A 199 -14.79 -5.71 -8.50
N GLU A 200 -15.73 -5.59 -9.44
CA GLU A 200 -16.84 -4.63 -9.34
C GLU A 200 -17.66 -4.85 -8.06
N LYS A 201 -18.01 -6.12 -7.78
CA LYS A 201 -18.79 -6.46 -6.58
C LYS A 201 -18.03 -6.13 -5.29
N ALA A 202 -16.73 -6.51 -5.20
CA ALA A 202 -15.91 -6.25 -4.04
C ALA A 202 -15.69 -4.74 -3.82
N LEU A 203 -15.43 -3.99 -4.89
CA LEU A 203 -15.24 -2.54 -4.83
C LEU A 203 -16.52 -1.84 -4.35
N ARG A 204 -17.67 -2.20 -4.90
CA ARG A 204 -18.95 -1.66 -4.46
C ARG A 204 -19.20 -1.93 -2.98
N LEU A 205 -19.00 -3.16 -2.52
CA LEU A 205 -19.14 -3.52 -1.11
C LEU A 205 -18.12 -2.82 -0.20
N ALA A 206 -16.91 -2.56 -0.68
CA ALA A 206 -15.89 -1.84 0.07
C ALA A 206 -16.23 -0.35 0.26
N LEU A 207 -16.86 0.27 -0.74
CA LEU A 207 -17.23 1.68 -0.71
C LEU A 207 -18.60 1.92 -0.08
N GLU A 208 -19.50 0.93 -0.15
CA GLU A 208 -20.77 0.95 0.54
C GLU A 208 -20.55 0.99 2.07
N ASN A 209 -21.18 1.94 2.75
CA ASN A 209 -21.04 2.14 4.20
C ASN A 209 -19.58 2.32 4.68
N GLN A 210 -18.69 2.81 3.81
CA GLN A 210 -17.26 2.97 4.12
C GLN A 210 -17.02 3.75 5.42
N ASN A 211 -17.71 4.87 5.62
CA ASN A 211 -17.55 5.71 6.82
C ASN A 211 -17.93 4.99 8.10
N GLU A 212 -19.03 4.23 8.09
CA GLU A 212 -19.49 3.42 9.22
C GLU A 212 -18.48 2.32 9.56
N ARG A 213 -18.00 1.61 8.54
CA ARG A 213 -16.97 0.56 8.69
C ARG A 213 -15.65 1.11 9.25
N ILE A 214 -15.20 2.28 8.76
CA ILE A 214 -14.01 2.96 9.28
C ILE A 214 -14.24 3.35 10.74
N ALA A 215 -15.41 3.89 11.11
CA ALA A 215 -15.72 4.28 12.47
C ALA A 215 -15.71 3.08 13.43
N HIS A 216 -16.29 1.94 13.02
CA HIS A 216 -16.26 0.70 13.79
C HIS A 216 -14.81 0.23 14.03
N VAL A 217 -14.01 0.11 12.98
CA VAL A 217 -12.61 -0.31 13.10
C VAL A 217 -11.78 0.67 13.92
N ALA A 218 -12.06 1.97 13.82
CA ALA A 218 -11.40 2.99 14.63
C ALA A 218 -11.71 2.83 16.12
N ALA A 219 -12.94 2.43 16.49
CA ALA A 219 -13.29 2.14 17.87
C ALA A 219 -12.49 0.94 18.41
N LEU A 220 -12.39 -0.14 17.64
CA LEU A 220 -11.59 -1.32 18.00
C LEU A 220 -10.10 -1.00 18.12
N ASN A 221 -9.55 -0.21 17.20
CA ASN A 221 -8.15 0.23 17.25
C ASN A 221 -7.85 1.07 18.50
N ARG A 222 -8.75 2.01 18.85
CA ARG A 222 -8.61 2.80 20.10
C ARG A 222 -8.63 1.91 21.34
N LEU A 223 -9.53 0.93 21.39
CA LEU A 223 -9.59 -0.04 22.49
C LEU A 223 -8.28 -0.81 22.61
N LEU A 224 -7.76 -1.36 21.50
CA LEU A 224 -6.48 -2.06 21.47
C LEU A 224 -5.33 -1.17 21.94
N ARG A 225 -5.23 0.06 21.45
CA ARG A 225 -4.18 0.99 21.88
C ARG A 225 -4.27 1.28 23.39
N ALA A 226 -5.47 1.52 23.92
CA ALA A 226 -5.66 1.80 25.33
C ALA A 226 -5.25 0.62 26.22
N GLU A 227 -5.61 -0.60 25.84
CA GLU A 227 -5.27 -1.81 26.59
C GLU A 227 -3.78 -2.17 26.49
N LEU A 228 -3.22 -2.12 25.29
CA LEU A 228 -1.82 -2.46 25.04
C LEU A 228 -0.85 -1.42 25.61
N ALA A 229 -1.25 -0.16 25.76
CA ALA A 229 -0.45 0.89 26.41
C ALA A 229 -0.16 0.62 27.89
N LYS A 230 -0.91 -0.30 28.55
CA LYS A 230 -0.68 -0.70 29.93
C LYS A 230 0.61 -1.53 30.12
N TYR A 231 1.19 -2.04 29.04
CA TYR A 231 2.38 -2.89 29.07
C TYR A 231 3.65 -2.05 28.82
N PRO A 232 4.57 -1.95 29.78
CA PRO A 232 5.70 -1.02 29.72
C PRO A 232 6.67 -1.23 28.54
N LYS A 233 6.78 -2.46 28.03
CA LYS A 233 7.67 -2.78 26.90
C LYS A 233 6.98 -2.61 25.53
N VAL A 234 5.67 -2.30 25.49
CA VAL A 234 4.96 -2.05 24.23
C VAL A 234 5.27 -0.64 23.71
N ARG A 235 5.59 -0.56 22.43
CA ARG A 235 5.80 0.67 21.68
C ARG A 235 4.97 0.63 20.41
N PHE A 236 4.12 1.62 20.20
CA PHE A 236 3.38 1.77 18.94
C PHE A 236 4.26 2.39 17.86
N ASN A 237 4.28 1.77 16.69
CA ASN A 237 4.99 2.26 15.51
C ASN A 237 4.02 2.94 14.53
N SER A 238 2.75 2.48 14.47
CA SER A 238 1.71 3.19 13.72
C SER A 238 1.39 4.53 14.38
N PRO A 239 1.43 5.65 13.63
CA PRO A 239 1.04 6.95 14.15
C PRO A 239 -0.48 7.00 14.43
N GLU A 240 -0.93 8.04 15.17
CA GLU A 240 -2.35 8.17 15.51
C GLU A 240 -3.25 8.44 14.30
N ASN A 241 -2.70 9.08 13.26
CA ASN A 241 -3.38 9.41 12.01
C ASN A 241 -3.29 8.28 10.95
N ALA A 242 -2.77 7.10 11.31
CA ALA A 242 -2.80 5.94 10.43
C ALA A 242 -4.24 5.45 10.16
N VAL A 243 -4.43 4.72 9.05
CA VAL A 243 -5.71 4.01 8.84
C VAL A 243 -5.98 3.06 10.01
N PRO A 244 -7.18 3.05 10.58
CA PRO A 244 -7.45 2.28 11.80
C PRO A 244 -7.38 0.77 11.60
N HIS A 245 -7.36 0.31 10.35
CA HIS A 245 -7.26 -1.09 9.98
C HIS A 245 -5.87 -1.71 10.24
N ILE A 246 -4.86 -0.90 10.50
CA ILE A 246 -3.47 -1.32 10.68
C ILE A 246 -2.94 -0.76 11.99
N LEU A 247 -2.45 -1.64 12.85
CA LEU A 247 -1.77 -1.28 14.08
C LEU A 247 -0.44 -2.02 14.16
N ASN A 248 0.66 -1.31 13.94
CA ASN A 248 2.01 -1.84 14.11
C ASN A 248 2.54 -1.46 15.48
N LEU A 249 3.11 -2.43 16.16
CA LEU A 249 3.72 -2.25 17.47
C LEU A 249 4.96 -3.13 17.63
N SER A 250 5.76 -2.82 18.63
CA SER A 250 6.91 -3.62 19.05
C SER A 250 6.78 -3.95 20.54
N VAL A 251 7.30 -5.10 20.94
CA VAL A 251 7.55 -5.43 22.35
C VAL A 251 9.05 -5.37 22.57
N ASN A 252 9.54 -4.35 23.27
CA ASN A 252 10.96 -4.11 23.45
C ASN A 252 11.67 -5.32 24.07
N GLY A 253 12.75 -5.76 23.42
CA GLY A 253 13.54 -6.91 23.85
C GLY A 253 13.05 -8.27 23.32
N VAL A 254 11.90 -8.32 22.65
CA VAL A 254 11.35 -9.55 22.05
C VAL A 254 11.36 -9.41 20.53
N LYS A 255 11.88 -10.40 19.81
CA LYS A 255 11.79 -10.43 18.33
C LYS A 255 10.33 -10.55 17.89
N GLY A 256 9.95 -9.79 16.89
CA GLY A 256 8.59 -9.85 16.31
C GLY A 256 8.19 -11.25 15.87
N THR A 257 9.12 -12.01 15.27
CA THR A 257 8.91 -13.41 14.87
C THR A 257 8.61 -14.33 16.04
N ALA A 258 9.30 -14.16 17.18
CA ALA A 258 9.04 -14.96 18.38
C ALA A 258 7.64 -14.67 18.95
N PHE A 259 7.25 -13.39 18.97
CA PHE A 259 5.92 -12.97 19.42
C PHE A 259 4.82 -13.51 18.49
N GLN A 260 5.03 -13.42 17.17
CA GLN A 260 4.11 -13.98 16.17
C GLN A 260 3.94 -15.49 16.35
N GLN A 261 5.03 -16.23 16.53
CA GLN A 261 4.98 -17.69 16.72
C GLN A 261 4.19 -18.06 17.98
N GLU A 262 4.39 -17.32 19.09
CA GLU A 262 3.68 -17.60 20.35
C GLU A 262 2.19 -17.28 20.25
N LEU A 263 1.82 -16.17 19.61
CA LEU A 263 0.43 -15.85 19.28
C LEU A 263 -0.19 -16.92 18.38
N GLY A 264 0.56 -17.39 17.38
CA GLY A 264 0.11 -18.44 16.44
C GLY A 264 -0.21 -19.79 17.10
N LYS A 265 0.45 -20.15 18.19
CA LYS A 265 0.10 -21.35 18.98
C LYS A 265 -1.28 -21.27 19.64
N ASN A 266 -1.83 -20.07 19.74
CA ASN A 266 -3.15 -19.77 20.27
C ASN A 266 -4.14 -19.31 19.19
N ASP A 267 -3.93 -19.70 17.93
CA ASP A 267 -4.76 -19.37 16.76
C ASP A 267 -4.88 -17.86 16.45
N VAL A 268 -3.96 -17.04 16.97
CA VAL A 268 -3.91 -15.60 16.68
C VAL A 268 -2.91 -15.32 15.56
N CYS A 269 -3.42 -14.90 14.40
CA CYS A 269 -2.63 -14.60 13.22
C CYS A 269 -2.26 -13.11 13.16
N VAL A 270 -0.96 -12.82 13.24
CA VAL A 270 -0.38 -11.48 13.05
C VAL A 270 0.73 -11.52 11.99
N SER A 271 1.16 -10.37 11.50
CA SER A 271 2.25 -10.30 10.51
C SER A 271 3.45 -9.56 11.10
N VAL A 272 4.65 -10.06 10.85
CA VAL A 272 5.91 -9.39 11.27
C VAL A 272 6.31 -8.33 10.25
N GLU A 273 6.21 -8.69 8.97
CA GLU A 273 6.57 -7.85 7.82
C GLU A 273 5.55 -8.05 6.69
N SER A 274 5.78 -7.43 5.52
CA SER A 274 5.01 -7.80 4.34
C SER A 274 5.32 -9.27 3.96
N ALA A 275 4.32 -9.99 3.44
CA ALA A 275 4.45 -11.42 3.09
C ALA A 275 5.59 -11.75 2.09
N CYS A 276 6.16 -10.72 1.44
CA CYS A 276 7.24 -10.85 0.46
C CYS A 276 8.63 -10.47 1.03
N SER A 277 8.75 -10.20 2.32
CA SER A 277 10.03 -9.86 2.98
C SER A 277 10.84 -11.12 3.32
N VAL A 278 12.15 -10.98 3.43
CA VAL A 278 13.03 -12.08 3.88
C VAL A 278 12.89 -12.23 5.39
N GLU A 279 12.56 -13.42 5.83
CA GLU A 279 12.32 -13.73 7.24
C GLU A 279 13.51 -13.33 8.13
N GLY A 280 13.22 -12.65 9.25
CA GLY A 280 14.23 -12.22 10.21
C GLY A 280 14.98 -10.95 9.86
N THR A 281 14.58 -10.22 8.80
CA THR A 281 15.09 -8.88 8.52
C THR A 281 14.33 -7.83 9.34
N PRO A 282 14.95 -6.66 9.66
CA PRO A 282 14.22 -5.58 10.31
C PRO A 282 13.23 -4.93 9.34
N SER A 283 12.02 -4.63 9.80
CA SER A 283 11.02 -3.88 9.04
C SER A 283 11.63 -2.58 8.49
N LYS A 284 11.58 -2.41 7.17
CA LYS A 284 12.09 -1.20 6.50
C LYS A 284 11.25 0.02 6.88
N ALA A 285 9.94 -0.12 6.96
CA ALA A 285 9.02 0.95 7.30
C ALA A 285 9.24 1.42 8.75
N VAL A 286 9.29 0.50 9.71
CA VAL A 286 9.57 0.84 11.12
C VAL A 286 10.96 1.44 11.27
N TYR A 287 11.97 0.93 10.55
CA TYR A 287 13.31 1.51 10.59
C TYR A 287 13.35 2.92 9.98
N ALA A 288 12.66 3.15 8.86
CA ALA A 288 12.61 4.47 8.22
C ALA A 288 12.09 5.57 9.18
N VAL A 289 11.08 5.23 9.98
CA VAL A 289 10.45 6.15 10.94
C VAL A 289 11.23 6.26 12.25
N SER A 290 11.68 5.13 12.81
CA SER A 290 12.25 5.08 14.15
C SER A 290 13.76 5.31 14.19
N ARG A 291 14.46 5.01 13.10
CA ARG A 291 15.94 4.92 13.01
C ARG A 291 16.53 3.95 14.06
N ASP A 292 15.71 3.04 14.54
CA ASP A 292 16.04 2.06 15.58
C ASP A 292 15.90 0.63 15.04
N ARG A 293 17.05 -0.01 14.76
CA ARG A 293 17.10 -1.38 14.22
C ARG A 293 16.52 -2.40 15.20
N LYS A 294 16.69 -2.21 16.51
CA LYS A 294 16.17 -3.14 17.54
C LYS A 294 14.65 -3.06 17.57
N ASN A 295 14.09 -1.85 17.50
CA ASN A 295 12.66 -1.63 17.41
C ASN A 295 12.08 -2.27 16.13
N ALA A 296 12.75 -2.08 14.99
CA ALA A 296 12.32 -2.67 13.71
C ALA A 296 12.34 -4.20 13.71
N LEU A 297 13.28 -4.84 14.42
CA LEU A 297 13.33 -6.31 14.60
C LEU A 297 12.27 -6.85 15.57
N SER A 298 11.77 -6.00 16.46
CA SER A 298 10.75 -6.33 17.46
C SER A 298 9.34 -6.03 16.98
N SER A 299 9.19 -5.45 15.79
CA SER A 299 7.89 -4.99 15.29
C SER A 299 7.05 -6.12 14.69
N TRP A 300 5.74 -5.96 14.83
CA TRP A 300 4.73 -6.80 14.19
C TRP A 300 3.41 -6.03 14.06
N ARG A 301 2.50 -6.52 13.23
CA ARG A 301 1.30 -5.80 12.82
C ARG A 301 0.03 -6.59 13.12
N ILE A 302 -0.94 -5.92 13.75
CA ILE A 302 -2.33 -6.33 13.83
C ILE A 302 -3.08 -5.73 12.64
N SER A 303 -3.91 -6.53 11.99
CA SER A 303 -4.79 -6.09 10.91
C SER A 303 -6.24 -6.28 11.33
N LEU A 304 -7.01 -5.19 11.35
CA LEU A 304 -8.43 -5.16 11.72
C LEU A 304 -9.30 -5.03 10.47
N SER A 305 -10.53 -5.45 10.59
CA SER A 305 -11.54 -5.30 9.56
C SER A 305 -12.90 -4.92 10.14
N HIS A 306 -13.84 -4.56 9.27
CA HIS A 306 -15.23 -4.33 9.66
C HIS A 306 -15.95 -5.60 10.15
N LEU A 307 -15.34 -6.78 10.01
CA LEU A 307 -15.85 -8.05 10.52
C LEU A 307 -15.27 -8.38 11.90
N THR A 308 -14.22 -7.67 12.34
CA THR A 308 -13.62 -7.86 13.66
C THR A 308 -14.59 -7.42 14.74
N THR A 309 -14.74 -8.24 15.77
CA THR A 309 -15.67 -8.04 16.89
C THR A 309 -14.94 -7.61 18.18
N GLU A 310 -15.66 -6.99 19.11
CA GLU A 310 -15.11 -6.70 20.45
C GLU A 310 -14.77 -7.97 21.23
N ALA A 311 -15.49 -9.08 21.00
CA ALA A 311 -15.21 -10.36 21.62
C ALA A 311 -13.85 -10.92 21.18
N GLU A 312 -13.54 -10.85 19.87
CA GLU A 312 -12.22 -11.24 19.34
C GLU A 312 -11.10 -10.36 19.90
N ILE A 313 -11.34 -9.06 20.08
CA ILE A 313 -10.38 -8.16 20.72
C ILE A 313 -10.15 -8.55 22.19
N ALA A 314 -11.20 -8.87 22.93
CA ALA A 314 -11.09 -9.29 24.31
C ALA A 314 -10.31 -10.62 24.46
N GLU A 315 -10.57 -11.59 23.59
CA GLU A 315 -9.84 -12.86 23.51
C GLU A 315 -8.37 -12.63 23.14
N PHE A 316 -8.10 -11.84 22.13
CA PHE A 316 -6.74 -11.44 21.75
C PHE A 316 -5.96 -10.84 22.92
N LEU A 317 -6.56 -9.92 23.67
CA LEU A 317 -5.91 -9.28 24.84
C LEU A 317 -5.56 -10.27 25.95
N GLN A 318 -6.40 -11.28 26.20
CA GLN A 318 -6.09 -12.35 27.15
C GLN A 318 -4.91 -13.20 26.68
N ILE A 319 -4.87 -13.54 25.39
CA ILE A 319 -3.78 -14.31 24.79
C ILE A 319 -2.50 -13.47 24.80
N PHE A 320 -2.59 -12.19 24.43
CA PHE A 320 -1.46 -11.26 24.46
C PHE A 320 -0.83 -11.16 25.86
N ASP A 321 -1.65 -11.04 26.92
CA ASP A 321 -1.15 -10.97 28.31
C ASP A 321 -0.32 -12.20 28.68
N ARG A 322 -0.77 -13.42 28.32
CA ARG A 322 -0.02 -14.65 28.55
C ARG A 322 1.32 -14.65 27.80
N CYS A 323 1.29 -14.37 26.50
CA CYS A 323 2.49 -14.31 25.65
C CYS A 323 3.48 -13.24 26.15
N TYR A 324 2.97 -12.08 26.55
CA TYR A 324 3.79 -11.01 27.09
C TYR A 324 4.51 -11.39 28.38
N ARG A 325 3.82 -12.03 29.33
CA ARG A 325 4.43 -12.52 30.59
C ARG A 325 5.47 -13.59 30.33
N GLU A 326 5.30 -14.40 29.30
CA GLU A 326 6.22 -15.49 28.97
C GLU A 326 7.48 -14.98 28.26
N LEU A 327 7.34 -14.06 27.29
CA LEU A 327 8.43 -13.63 26.41
C LEU A 327 9.13 -12.35 26.87
N ALA A 328 8.46 -11.49 27.63
CA ALA A 328 8.93 -10.15 27.94
C ALA A 328 9.43 -9.99 29.39
N GLN A 329 9.88 -11.07 30.00
CA GLN A 329 10.46 -11.07 31.37
C GLN A 329 11.68 -10.17 31.48
#